data_63f2f9ce9852c4155c38bf9167e10740
#
_entry.id   63f2f9ce9852c4155c38bf9167e10740
#
_cell.length_a   1.000
_cell.length_b   1.000
_cell.length_c   1.000
_cell.angle_alpha   90.00
_cell.angle_beta   90.00
_cell.angle_gamma   90.00
#
_symmetry.space_group_name_H-M   'P 1'
#
loop_
_entity.id
_entity.type
_entity.pdbx_description
1 polymer ?
#
loop_
_entity_poly.entity_id
_entity_poly.type
_entity_poly.pdbx_seq_one_letter_code
_entity_poly.pdbx_strand_id
1 'polypeptide(L)'
;MITLFPIVILIGILQVSKAYVYTEDAAKISLNLAQASYCVNNTLEWTCPSCTSDNILVQVIENRGSQSIIGVHKPTNAIFVAFRGSENFQNWINNVKISKIMPYSSYPDVAVEKGFYESYTYISSEIQECVLKLSANYNTNNVMITGHSLGGALAYLYAFDVMINLPKTLIIDSVITFGSPRVGNNLFVNLYNSYVIPSFRITHYYDIVPHVPEELLGFQHVSEEVWYNEQNTEYKICADTESASCSDSCAPLHCTSTSDHINYMGMNMGSGNC
;
A
#
# COMPACT_ATOMS: atom_id res chain seq x y z
N MET A 1 -10.44 -48.94 -44.85
CA MET A 1 -10.44 -48.55 -43.43
C MET A 1 -9.81 -47.18 -43.35
N ILE A 2 -10.62 -46.13 -43.23
CA ILE A 2 -10.15 -44.74 -43.15
C ILE A 2 -10.17 -44.37 -41.65
N THR A 3 -8.99 -44.22 -41.07
CA THR A 3 -8.82 -43.79 -39.70
C THR A 3 -8.97 -42.25 -39.62
N LEU A 4 -10.06 -41.78 -39.04
CA LEU A 4 -10.28 -40.40 -38.70
C LEU A 4 -9.53 -40.06 -37.39
N PHE A 5 -8.54 -39.17 -37.48
CA PHE A 5 -7.91 -38.59 -36.29
C PHE A 5 -8.77 -37.44 -35.80
N PRO A 6 -9.07 -37.32 -34.49
CA PRO A 6 -9.79 -36.19 -33.96
C PRO A 6 -8.86 -34.95 -33.90
N ILE A 7 -9.29 -33.86 -34.51
CA ILE A 7 -8.67 -32.57 -34.40
C ILE A 7 -9.03 -32.01 -33.02
N VAL A 8 -8.08 -31.93 -32.09
CA VAL A 8 -8.22 -31.22 -30.81
C VAL A 8 -7.98 -29.74 -31.07
N ILE A 9 -9.07 -28.97 -31.09
CA ILE A 9 -8.99 -27.49 -31.14
C ILE A 9 -8.65 -27.00 -29.73
N LEU A 10 -7.40 -26.60 -29.52
CA LEU A 10 -6.99 -25.88 -28.32
C LEU A 10 -7.57 -24.47 -28.41
N ILE A 11 -8.66 -24.21 -27.70
CA ILE A 11 -9.17 -22.84 -27.50
C ILE A 11 -8.28 -22.21 -26.44
N GLY A 12 -7.28 -21.47 -26.89
CA GLY A 12 -6.49 -20.61 -26.01
C GLY A 12 -7.41 -19.50 -25.47
N ILE A 13 -7.75 -19.58 -24.19
CA ILE A 13 -8.38 -18.45 -23.49
C ILE A 13 -7.31 -17.37 -23.39
N LEU A 14 -7.40 -16.34 -24.23
CA LEU A 14 -6.67 -15.11 -24.02
C LEU A 14 -7.23 -14.49 -22.72
N GLN A 15 -6.50 -14.66 -21.63
CA GLN A 15 -6.70 -13.80 -20.46
C GLN A 15 -6.25 -12.38 -20.86
N VAL A 16 -7.22 -11.53 -21.16
CA VAL A 16 -6.97 -10.10 -21.24
C VAL A 16 -6.68 -9.66 -19.80
N SER A 17 -5.41 -9.48 -19.46
CA SER A 17 -5.04 -8.85 -18.21
C SER A 17 -5.63 -7.45 -18.22
N LYS A 18 -6.52 -7.15 -17.28
CA LYS A 18 -7.05 -5.81 -17.10
C LYS A 18 -5.89 -4.94 -16.62
N ALA A 19 -5.31 -4.15 -17.51
CA ALA A 19 -4.32 -3.17 -17.13
C ALA A 19 -5.05 -2.11 -16.30
N TYR A 20 -4.69 -1.97 -15.03
CA TYR A 20 -5.17 -0.88 -14.20
C TYR A 20 -4.40 0.40 -14.60
N VAL A 21 -5.13 1.51 -14.69
CA VAL A 21 -4.54 2.78 -15.09
C VAL A 21 -4.46 3.68 -13.87
N TYR A 22 -3.29 4.19 -13.59
CA TYR A 22 -3.08 5.21 -12.57
C TYR A 22 -3.88 6.48 -12.93
N THR A 23 -4.55 7.06 -11.93
CA THR A 23 -5.19 8.37 -12.04
C THR A 23 -4.84 9.22 -10.84
N GLU A 24 -4.54 10.51 -11.08
CA GLU A 24 -4.28 11.45 -9.98
C GLU A 24 -5.46 11.63 -9.04
N ASP A 25 -6.69 11.49 -9.54
CA ASP A 25 -7.90 11.63 -8.71
C ASP A 25 -7.97 10.51 -7.67
N ALA A 26 -7.72 9.25 -8.07
CA ALA A 26 -7.64 8.13 -7.12
C ALA A 26 -6.48 8.30 -6.14
N ALA A 27 -5.35 8.80 -6.62
CA ALA A 27 -4.20 9.10 -5.77
C ALA A 27 -4.50 10.20 -4.75
N LYS A 28 -5.19 11.29 -5.15
CA LYS A 28 -5.59 12.38 -4.25
C LYS A 28 -6.57 11.93 -3.17
N ILE A 29 -7.53 11.05 -3.51
CA ILE A 29 -8.42 10.44 -2.51
C ILE A 29 -7.61 9.65 -1.49
N SER A 30 -6.72 8.78 -1.96
CA SER A 30 -5.85 7.96 -1.11
C SER A 30 -4.89 8.81 -0.27
N LEU A 31 -4.34 9.90 -0.83
CA LEU A 31 -3.45 10.83 -0.12
C LEU A 31 -4.17 11.53 1.04
N ASN A 32 -5.40 12.03 0.80
CA ASN A 32 -6.22 12.62 1.86
C ASN A 32 -6.48 11.62 3.00
N LEU A 33 -6.79 10.37 2.68
CA LEU A 33 -7.01 9.32 3.68
C LEU A 33 -5.71 8.97 4.43
N ALA A 34 -4.58 8.89 3.72
CA ALA A 34 -3.28 8.67 4.34
C ALA A 34 -2.88 9.81 5.28
N GLN A 35 -3.12 11.08 4.91
CA GLN A 35 -2.90 12.23 5.79
C GLN A 35 -3.90 12.25 6.95
N ALA A 36 -5.19 11.98 6.70
CA ALA A 36 -6.19 11.92 7.76
C ALA A 36 -5.85 10.88 8.84
N SER A 37 -5.15 9.80 8.49
CA SER A 37 -4.72 8.79 9.47
C SER A 37 -3.76 9.31 10.53
N TYR A 38 -3.05 10.42 10.29
CA TYR A 38 -2.23 11.11 11.30
C TYR A 38 -3.04 12.05 12.17
N CYS A 39 -4.17 12.55 11.67
CA CYS A 39 -4.93 13.64 12.29
C CYS A 39 -6.10 13.13 13.15
N VAL A 40 -6.64 11.98 12.81
CA VAL A 40 -7.82 11.43 13.51
C VAL A 40 -7.38 10.58 14.69
N ASN A 41 -8.02 10.78 15.81
CA ASN A 41 -7.83 10.04 17.05
C ASN A 41 -9.08 9.24 17.43
N ASN A 42 -9.06 8.60 18.59
CA ASN A 42 -10.15 7.75 19.09
C ASN A 42 -11.49 8.50 19.35
N THR A 43 -11.54 9.82 19.25
CA THR A 43 -12.79 10.59 19.36
C THR A 43 -13.66 10.52 18.11
N LEU A 44 -13.14 9.95 17.02
CA LEU A 44 -13.80 9.83 15.72
C LEU A 44 -14.22 11.19 15.11
N GLU A 45 -13.56 12.27 15.51
CA GLU A 45 -13.80 13.58 14.91
C GLU A 45 -13.20 13.62 13.49
N TRP A 46 -14.06 13.90 12.51
CA TRP A 46 -13.70 14.00 11.10
C TRP A 46 -13.64 15.45 10.67
N THR A 47 -12.73 16.23 11.28
CA THR A 47 -12.65 17.71 11.13
C THR A 47 -11.29 18.20 10.61
N CYS A 48 -10.35 17.31 10.33
CA CYS A 48 -9.03 17.68 9.84
C CYS A 48 -9.07 18.23 8.40
N PRO A 49 -8.05 19.01 7.95
CA PRO A 49 -8.00 19.55 6.58
C PRO A 49 -8.13 18.49 5.47
N SER A 50 -7.60 17.28 5.70
CA SER A 50 -7.69 16.15 4.79
C SER A 50 -8.95 15.28 4.99
N CYS A 51 -9.79 15.61 5.98
CA CYS A 51 -11.03 14.88 6.30
C CYS A 51 -12.17 15.35 5.38
N THR A 52 -12.20 14.81 4.15
CA THR A 52 -13.19 15.23 3.15
C THR A 52 -14.59 14.73 3.47
N SER A 53 -15.63 15.47 3.04
CA SER A 53 -17.03 15.13 3.24
C SER A 53 -17.48 13.86 2.49
N ASP A 54 -16.70 13.38 1.53
CA ASP A 54 -16.99 12.16 0.78
C ASP A 54 -16.74 10.89 1.58
N ASN A 55 -16.04 11.00 2.70
CA ASN A 55 -15.71 9.89 3.57
C ASN A 55 -16.56 9.90 4.84
N ILE A 56 -16.93 8.71 5.31
CA ILE A 56 -17.52 8.47 6.63
C ILE A 56 -16.49 7.68 7.42
N LEU A 57 -15.94 8.29 8.46
CA LEU A 57 -15.11 7.55 9.42
C LEU A 57 -16.01 6.68 10.30
N VAL A 58 -15.64 5.42 10.47
CA VAL A 58 -16.39 4.46 11.29
C VAL A 58 -15.58 4.03 12.50
N GLN A 59 -14.29 3.79 12.34
CA GLN A 59 -13.46 3.30 13.43
C GLN A 59 -12.02 3.80 13.29
N VAL A 60 -11.42 4.09 14.45
CA VAL A 60 -9.96 4.20 14.62
C VAL A 60 -9.51 2.99 15.43
N ILE A 61 -8.51 2.30 14.93
CA ILE A 61 -7.87 1.17 15.62
C ILE A 61 -6.45 1.58 15.94
N GLU A 62 -6.11 1.55 17.22
CA GLU A 62 -4.76 1.89 17.69
C GLU A 62 -4.28 0.87 18.73
N ASN A 63 -3.09 0.32 18.51
CA ASN A 63 -2.43 -0.56 19.46
C ASN A 63 -0.90 -0.45 19.32
N ARG A 64 -0.21 -0.23 20.44
CA ARG A 64 1.25 -0.14 20.52
C ARG A 64 1.89 0.84 19.53
N GLY A 65 1.21 1.95 19.25
CA GLY A 65 1.69 2.98 18.32
C GLY A 65 1.38 2.71 16.84
N SER A 66 0.86 1.54 16.49
CA SER A 66 0.30 1.29 15.17
C SER A 66 -1.14 1.78 15.12
N GLN A 67 -1.53 2.51 14.07
CA GLN A 67 -2.87 3.04 13.91
C GLN A 67 -3.39 2.87 12.49
N SER A 68 -4.69 2.59 12.39
CA SER A 68 -5.44 2.63 11.14
C SER A 68 -6.79 3.34 11.35
N ILE A 69 -7.23 4.07 10.34
CA ILE A 69 -8.60 4.58 10.24
C ILE A 69 -9.37 3.80 9.19
N ILE A 70 -10.61 3.49 9.49
CA ILE A 70 -11.48 2.67 8.65
C ILE A 70 -12.83 3.37 8.49
N GLY A 71 -13.35 3.34 7.29
CA GLY A 71 -14.63 3.93 6.98
C GLY A 71 -15.13 3.61 5.59
N VAL A 72 -16.03 4.44 5.09
CA VAL A 72 -16.65 4.25 3.75
C VAL A 72 -16.47 5.52 2.91
N HIS A 73 -15.97 5.35 1.71
CA HIS A 73 -15.94 6.37 0.67
C HIS A 73 -17.27 6.35 -0.09
N LYS A 74 -18.12 7.35 0.17
CA LYS A 74 -19.50 7.41 -0.34
C LYS A 74 -19.63 7.36 -1.86
N PRO A 75 -18.82 8.12 -2.64
CA PRO A 75 -18.98 8.14 -4.09
C PRO A 75 -18.81 6.80 -4.77
N THR A 76 -17.90 5.94 -4.25
CA THR A 76 -17.64 4.61 -4.83
C THR A 76 -18.29 3.48 -4.05
N ASN A 77 -18.90 3.77 -2.90
CA ASN A 77 -19.37 2.78 -1.93
C ASN A 77 -18.29 1.74 -1.59
N ALA A 78 -17.04 2.18 -1.45
CA ALA A 78 -15.91 1.33 -1.08
C ALA A 78 -15.51 1.54 0.38
N ILE A 79 -15.10 0.48 1.06
CA ILE A 79 -14.50 0.57 2.38
C ILE A 79 -13.09 1.09 2.20
N PHE A 80 -12.66 2.07 2.98
CA PHE A 80 -11.26 2.47 3.02
C PHE A 80 -10.58 1.98 4.30
N VAL A 81 -9.32 1.60 4.16
CA VAL A 81 -8.40 1.27 5.26
C VAL A 81 -7.14 2.09 5.04
N ALA A 82 -6.90 3.08 5.90
CA ALA A 82 -5.73 3.93 5.81
C ALA A 82 -4.85 3.77 7.04
N PHE A 83 -3.59 3.43 6.82
CA PHE A 83 -2.60 3.17 7.86
C PHE A 83 -1.76 4.41 8.12
N ARG A 84 -1.63 4.77 9.40
CA ARG A 84 -0.74 5.84 9.85
C ARG A 84 0.72 5.41 9.74
N GLY A 85 1.58 6.30 9.26
CA GLY A 85 3.02 6.14 9.37
C GLY A 85 3.56 6.44 10.76
N SER A 86 4.87 6.43 10.92
CA SER A 86 5.52 6.76 12.18
C SER A 86 5.32 8.24 12.53
N GLU A 87 4.93 8.56 13.76
CA GLU A 87 4.83 9.95 14.24
C GLU A 87 6.20 10.64 14.28
N ASN A 88 7.24 9.88 14.51
CA ASN A 88 8.61 10.36 14.51
C ASN A 88 9.45 9.53 13.52
N PHE A 89 9.19 9.74 12.21
CA PHE A 89 9.84 8.98 11.14
C PHE A 89 11.37 9.17 11.13
N GLN A 90 11.88 10.34 11.53
CA GLN A 90 13.32 10.61 11.61
C GLN A 90 14.01 9.68 12.61
N ASN A 91 13.43 9.51 13.79
CA ASN A 91 13.92 8.55 14.77
C ASN A 91 13.76 7.11 14.29
N TRP A 92 12.69 6.81 13.55
CA TRP A 92 12.46 5.49 12.96
C TRP A 92 13.55 5.16 11.96
N ILE A 93 13.86 6.02 10.98
CA ILE A 93 14.93 5.79 9.99
C ILE A 93 16.27 5.56 10.68
N ASN A 94 16.60 6.37 11.70
CA ASN A 94 17.89 6.28 12.39
C ASN A 94 18.04 5.02 13.24
N ASN A 95 16.95 4.38 13.66
CA ASN A 95 16.96 3.29 14.64
C ASN A 95 16.37 1.98 14.10
N VAL A 96 15.90 1.93 12.85
CA VAL A 96 15.31 0.72 12.29
C VAL A 96 16.32 -0.42 12.27
N LYS A 97 15.96 -1.52 12.95
CA LYS A 97 16.72 -2.76 12.93
C LYS A 97 16.14 -3.68 11.88
N ILE A 98 16.75 -3.68 10.71
CA ILE A 98 16.29 -4.47 9.57
C ILE A 98 16.48 -5.95 9.83
N SER A 99 15.41 -6.70 9.86
CA SER A 99 15.44 -8.16 9.95
C SER A 99 14.25 -8.78 9.21
N LYS A 100 14.39 -10.03 8.78
CA LYS A 100 13.34 -10.77 8.09
C LYS A 100 12.64 -11.76 9.00
N ILE A 101 11.34 -11.93 8.77
CA ILE A 101 10.53 -13.00 9.32
C ILE A 101 9.77 -13.69 8.19
N MET A 102 9.50 -14.98 8.32
CA MET A 102 8.74 -15.81 7.38
C MET A 102 7.42 -16.24 8.06
N PRO A 103 6.41 -15.36 8.09
CA PRO A 103 5.22 -15.60 8.92
C PRO A 103 4.14 -16.44 8.24
N TYR A 104 4.25 -16.69 6.95
CA TYR A 104 3.20 -17.31 6.14
C TYR A 104 3.46 -18.82 6.00
N SER A 105 2.79 -19.64 6.82
CA SER A 105 2.99 -21.09 6.83
C SER A 105 2.73 -21.79 5.48
N SER A 106 1.81 -21.26 4.68
CA SER A 106 1.53 -21.75 3.32
C SER A 106 2.58 -21.32 2.29
N TYR A 107 3.45 -20.37 2.64
CA TYR A 107 4.49 -19.80 1.79
C TYR A 107 5.78 -19.67 2.60
N PRO A 108 6.47 -20.77 2.92
CA PRO A 108 7.52 -20.81 3.94
C PRO A 108 8.76 -19.96 3.62
N ASP A 109 8.99 -19.64 2.34
CA ASP A 109 10.13 -18.85 1.89
C ASP A 109 9.79 -17.37 1.65
N VAL A 110 8.50 -17.01 1.79
CA VAL A 110 8.03 -15.61 1.71
C VAL A 110 8.42 -14.90 2.99
N ALA A 111 9.35 -13.95 2.86
CA ALA A 111 9.86 -13.19 3.98
C ALA A 111 9.48 -11.70 3.87
N VAL A 112 9.16 -11.11 5.03
CA VAL A 112 8.84 -9.68 5.17
C VAL A 112 9.71 -9.04 6.24
N GLU A 113 9.78 -7.70 6.26
CA GLU A 113 10.48 -6.99 7.32
C GLU A 113 9.75 -7.22 8.66
N LYS A 114 10.52 -7.64 9.67
CA LYS A 114 9.97 -8.11 10.94
C LYS A 114 9.24 -7.02 11.71
N GLY A 115 9.81 -5.82 11.77
CA GLY A 115 9.22 -4.70 12.51
C GLY A 115 7.91 -4.21 11.87
N PHE A 116 7.83 -4.22 10.54
CA PHE A 116 6.57 -3.90 9.83
C PHE A 116 5.52 -4.96 10.11
N TYR A 117 5.89 -6.23 10.05
CA TYR A 117 4.97 -7.32 10.32
C TYR A 117 4.47 -7.29 11.76
N GLU A 118 5.36 -7.09 12.75
CA GLU A 118 4.97 -6.94 14.16
C GLU A 118 4.01 -5.75 14.35
N SER A 119 4.33 -4.59 13.77
CA SER A 119 3.47 -3.41 13.83
C SER A 119 2.09 -3.66 13.20
N TYR A 120 2.05 -4.36 12.08
CA TYR A 120 0.81 -4.77 11.42
C TYR A 120 -0.02 -5.72 12.29
N THR A 121 0.60 -6.73 12.89
CA THR A 121 -0.11 -7.74 13.70
C THR A 121 -0.78 -7.17 14.95
N TYR A 122 -0.32 -6.01 15.45
CA TYR A 122 -0.96 -5.37 16.60
C TYR A 122 -2.40 -4.90 16.32
N ILE A 123 -2.74 -4.65 15.06
CA ILE A 123 -4.02 -4.06 14.66
C ILE A 123 -4.79 -4.90 13.62
N SER A 124 -4.16 -5.88 12.99
CA SER A 124 -4.69 -6.59 11.82
C SER A 124 -6.01 -7.32 12.08
N SER A 125 -6.16 -8.00 13.20
CA SER A 125 -7.38 -8.75 13.53
C SER A 125 -8.59 -7.84 13.72
N GLU A 126 -8.41 -6.70 14.38
CA GLU A 126 -9.48 -5.72 14.61
C GLU A 126 -9.87 -5.02 13.29
N ILE A 127 -8.88 -4.72 12.42
CA ILE A 127 -9.14 -4.18 11.07
C ILE A 127 -9.99 -5.16 10.27
N GLN A 128 -9.61 -6.43 10.24
CA GLN A 128 -10.35 -7.44 9.49
C GLN A 128 -11.78 -7.59 9.98
N GLU A 129 -12.00 -7.63 11.31
CA GLU A 129 -13.34 -7.69 11.90
C GLU A 129 -14.18 -6.46 11.51
N CYS A 130 -13.62 -5.27 11.61
CA CYS A 130 -14.30 -4.02 11.23
C CYS A 130 -14.67 -4.02 9.74
N VAL A 131 -13.74 -4.36 8.85
CA VAL A 131 -13.98 -4.37 7.39
C VAL A 131 -15.06 -5.37 7.02
N LEU A 132 -15.08 -6.57 7.60
CA LEU A 132 -16.12 -7.57 7.35
C LEU A 132 -17.50 -7.09 7.84
N LYS A 133 -17.57 -6.41 8.98
CA LYS A 133 -18.82 -5.78 9.47
C LYS A 133 -19.31 -4.68 8.53
N LEU A 134 -18.40 -3.83 8.05
CA LEU A 134 -18.74 -2.78 7.08
C LEU A 134 -19.19 -3.35 5.75
N SER A 135 -18.52 -4.40 5.27
CA SER A 135 -18.92 -5.11 4.05
C SER A 135 -20.39 -5.57 4.11
N ALA A 136 -20.78 -6.15 5.23
CA ALA A 136 -22.18 -6.57 5.45
C ALA A 136 -23.14 -5.38 5.58
N ASN A 137 -22.77 -4.34 6.35
CA ASN A 137 -23.64 -3.20 6.65
C ASN A 137 -23.90 -2.30 5.43
N TYR A 138 -22.87 -2.10 4.58
CA TYR A 138 -22.94 -1.23 3.41
C TYR A 138 -23.18 -2.00 2.11
N ASN A 139 -23.33 -3.33 2.20
CA ASN A 139 -23.50 -4.21 1.05
C ASN A 139 -22.43 -3.95 -0.05
N THR A 140 -21.19 -3.90 0.37
CA THR A 140 -20.02 -3.72 -0.49
C THR A 140 -18.88 -4.62 -0.07
N ASN A 141 -18.13 -5.13 -1.03
CA ASN A 141 -16.92 -5.91 -0.78
C ASN A 141 -15.65 -5.22 -1.34
N ASN A 142 -15.80 -4.02 -1.89
CA ASN A 142 -14.70 -3.23 -2.43
C ASN A 142 -13.92 -2.55 -1.31
N VAL A 143 -12.58 -2.70 -1.33
CA VAL A 143 -11.68 -2.14 -0.31
C VAL A 143 -10.60 -1.31 -0.96
N MET A 144 -10.50 -0.05 -0.56
CA MET A 144 -9.40 0.87 -0.87
C MET A 144 -8.40 0.86 0.27
N ILE A 145 -7.13 0.63 -0.02
CA ILE A 145 -6.06 0.50 0.98
C ILE A 145 -4.99 1.55 0.72
N THR A 146 -4.59 2.28 1.75
CA THR A 146 -3.58 3.34 1.61
C THR A 146 -2.75 3.52 2.88
N GLY A 147 -1.64 4.22 2.74
CA GLY A 147 -0.79 4.64 3.84
C GLY A 147 0.46 5.38 3.34
N HIS A 148 1.03 6.17 4.22
CA HIS A 148 2.27 6.92 3.99
C HIS A 148 3.39 6.36 4.88
N SER A 149 4.63 6.33 4.38
CA SER A 149 5.79 5.88 5.15
C SER A 149 5.63 4.44 5.66
N LEU A 150 5.86 4.17 6.95
CA LEU A 150 5.54 2.89 7.59
C LEU A 150 4.09 2.43 7.30
N GLY A 151 3.13 3.36 7.27
CA GLY A 151 1.73 3.03 6.93
C GLY A 151 1.57 2.42 5.54
N GLY A 152 2.42 2.80 4.58
CA GLY A 152 2.48 2.17 3.26
C GLY A 152 2.92 0.70 3.32
N ALA A 153 3.90 0.38 4.17
CA ALA A 153 4.29 -1.00 4.40
C ALA A 153 3.16 -1.83 5.04
N LEU A 154 2.46 -1.27 6.03
CA LEU A 154 1.31 -1.93 6.67
C LEU A 154 0.16 -2.13 5.66
N ALA A 155 -0.05 -1.18 4.75
CA ALA A 155 -1.03 -1.28 3.67
C ALA A 155 -0.75 -2.47 2.74
N TYR A 156 0.51 -2.70 2.37
CA TYR A 156 0.91 -3.86 1.57
C TYR A 156 0.74 -5.19 2.31
N LEU A 157 1.06 -5.24 3.60
CA LEU A 157 0.86 -6.43 4.41
C LEU A 157 -0.63 -6.78 4.55
N TYR A 158 -1.48 -5.78 4.78
CA TYR A 158 -2.94 -5.98 4.84
C TYR A 158 -3.51 -6.41 3.48
N ALA A 159 -3.10 -5.78 2.39
CA ALA A 159 -3.51 -6.19 1.05
C ALA A 159 -3.13 -7.64 0.76
N PHE A 160 -1.91 -8.04 1.13
CA PHE A 160 -1.44 -9.42 0.98
C PHE A 160 -2.29 -10.40 1.80
N ASP A 161 -2.61 -10.08 3.05
CA ASP A 161 -3.48 -10.91 3.89
C ASP A 161 -4.89 -11.05 3.31
N VAL A 162 -5.46 -9.97 2.77
CA VAL A 162 -6.76 -10.05 2.06
C VAL A 162 -6.69 -10.99 0.87
N MET A 163 -5.62 -10.90 0.06
CA MET A 163 -5.44 -11.74 -1.11
C MET A 163 -5.32 -13.23 -0.79
N ILE A 164 -4.58 -13.58 0.25
CA ILE A 164 -4.33 -14.99 0.59
C ILE A 164 -5.43 -15.60 1.46
N ASN A 165 -6.10 -14.82 2.31
CA ASN A 165 -7.06 -15.33 3.29
C ASN A 165 -8.52 -15.06 2.93
N LEU A 166 -8.82 -13.99 2.17
CA LEU A 166 -10.17 -13.52 1.87
C LEU A 166 -10.45 -13.30 0.37
N PRO A 167 -9.84 -14.04 -0.56
CA PRO A 167 -9.87 -13.73 -2.01
C PRO A 167 -11.27 -13.79 -2.65
N LYS A 168 -12.25 -14.37 -1.95
CA LYS A 168 -13.65 -14.48 -2.42
C LYS A 168 -14.61 -13.58 -1.64
N THR A 169 -14.15 -12.97 -0.56
CA THR A 169 -14.98 -12.19 0.35
C THR A 169 -14.81 -10.70 0.11
N LEU A 170 -13.57 -10.27 -0.09
CA LEU A 170 -13.22 -8.87 -0.34
C LEU A 170 -12.55 -8.72 -1.70
N ILE A 171 -12.78 -7.58 -2.33
CA ILE A 171 -12.16 -7.18 -3.60
C ILE A 171 -11.31 -5.96 -3.32
N ILE A 172 -10.01 -6.05 -3.57
CA ILE A 172 -9.13 -4.89 -3.47
C ILE A 172 -9.39 -4.00 -4.70
N ASP A 173 -9.99 -2.85 -4.45
CA ASP A 173 -10.29 -1.84 -5.47
C ASP A 173 -9.04 -1.04 -5.83
N SER A 174 -8.23 -0.71 -4.82
CA SER A 174 -6.92 -0.08 -5.01
C SER A 174 -6.01 -0.23 -3.79
N VAL A 175 -4.70 -0.30 -4.04
CA VAL A 175 -3.64 -0.10 -3.06
C VAL A 175 -2.78 1.05 -3.54
N ILE A 176 -2.87 2.21 -2.90
CA ILE A 176 -2.08 3.38 -3.29
C ILE A 176 -1.30 3.86 -2.06
N THR A 177 0.02 3.80 -2.14
CA THR A 177 0.91 4.14 -1.03
C THR A 177 1.82 5.30 -1.37
N PHE A 178 2.27 6.03 -0.36
CA PHE A 178 3.11 7.22 -0.50
C PHE A 178 4.38 7.03 0.33
N GLY A 179 5.55 7.08 -0.31
CA GLY A 179 6.83 6.90 0.37
C GLY A 179 6.95 5.61 1.15
N SER A 180 6.36 4.52 0.66
CA SER A 180 6.43 3.22 1.32
C SER A 180 7.84 2.64 1.23
N PRO A 181 8.39 2.08 2.32
CA PRO A 181 9.61 1.30 2.27
C PRO A 181 9.40 -0.05 1.56
N ARG A 182 10.51 -0.77 1.24
CA ARG A 182 10.46 -2.14 0.76
C ARG A 182 9.95 -3.08 1.85
N VAL A 183 8.96 -3.92 1.54
CA VAL A 183 8.26 -4.72 2.55
C VAL A 183 8.80 -6.13 2.69
N GLY A 184 9.15 -6.78 1.59
CA GLY A 184 9.51 -8.19 1.62
C GLY A 184 10.58 -8.58 0.61
N ASN A 185 10.88 -9.88 0.57
CA ASN A 185 11.82 -10.41 -0.39
C ASN A 185 11.19 -10.59 -1.79
N ASN A 186 11.98 -11.01 -2.77
CA ASN A 186 11.53 -11.26 -4.13
C ASN A 186 10.36 -12.27 -4.21
N LEU A 187 10.27 -13.23 -3.29
CA LEU A 187 9.18 -14.19 -3.27
C LEU A 187 7.87 -13.56 -2.78
N PHE A 188 7.95 -12.64 -1.80
CA PHE A 188 6.81 -11.83 -1.40
C PHE A 188 6.31 -10.98 -2.58
N VAL A 189 7.22 -10.28 -3.27
CA VAL A 189 6.90 -9.41 -4.40
C VAL A 189 6.30 -10.20 -5.56
N ASN A 190 6.91 -11.32 -5.94
CA ASN A 190 6.41 -12.17 -7.02
C ASN A 190 5.01 -12.71 -6.72
N LEU A 191 4.77 -13.16 -5.48
CA LEU A 191 3.47 -13.66 -5.06
C LEU A 191 2.44 -12.54 -5.02
N TYR A 192 2.77 -11.36 -4.46
CA TYR A 192 1.91 -10.18 -4.45
C TYR A 192 1.49 -9.79 -5.87
N ASN A 193 2.46 -9.62 -6.77
CA ASN A 193 2.22 -9.20 -8.15
C ASN A 193 1.41 -10.23 -8.95
N SER A 194 1.46 -11.52 -8.58
CA SER A 194 0.68 -12.58 -9.25
C SER A 194 -0.83 -12.43 -9.08
N TYR A 195 -1.30 -11.70 -8.07
CA TYR A 195 -2.73 -11.47 -7.84
C TYR A 195 -3.34 -10.40 -8.75
N VAL A 196 -2.53 -9.63 -9.48
CA VAL A 196 -2.98 -8.62 -10.47
C VAL A 196 -4.06 -7.70 -9.90
N ILE A 197 -3.72 -6.96 -8.84
CA ILE A 197 -4.58 -5.94 -8.22
C ILE A 197 -4.13 -4.53 -8.62
N PRO A 198 -5.02 -3.52 -8.59
CA PRO A 198 -4.64 -2.12 -8.79
C PRO A 198 -3.72 -1.66 -7.67
N SER A 199 -2.41 -1.59 -7.92
CA SER A 199 -1.43 -1.26 -6.89
C SER A 199 -0.41 -0.26 -7.43
N PHE A 200 -0.34 0.92 -6.79
CA PHE A 200 0.55 2.01 -7.19
C PHE A 200 1.33 2.53 -6.00
N ARG A 201 2.62 2.51 -6.15
CA ARG A 201 3.62 3.01 -5.21
C ARG A 201 4.02 4.42 -5.63
N ILE A 202 3.52 5.46 -4.93
CA ILE A 202 3.88 6.84 -5.24
C ILE A 202 5.15 7.19 -4.47
N THR A 203 6.16 7.64 -5.22
CA THR A 203 7.45 8.10 -4.72
C THR A 203 7.68 9.55 -5.12
N HIS A 204 8.44 10.28 -4.33
CA HIS A 204 8.71 11.68 -4.57
C HIS A 204 10.21 11.95 -4.60
N TYR A 205 10.67 12.49 -5.70
CA TYR A 205 12.02 12.97 -6.00
C TYR A 205 13.13 12.12 -5.35
N TYR A 206 13.81 12.61 -4.32
CA TYR A 206 14.91 11.94 -3.63
C TYR A 206 14.53 11.43 -2.22
N ASP A 207 13.26 11.14 -1.99
CA ASP A 207 12.80 10.53 -0.73
C ASP A 207 13.66 9.32 -0.34
N ILE A 208 14.19 9.35 0.89
CA ILE A 208 15.04 8.26 1.41
C ILE A 208 14.26 6.98 1.70
N VAL A 209 12.99 7.08 2.10
CA VAL A 209 12.24 5.94 2.67
C VAL A 209 11.97 4.82 1.67
N PRO A 210 11.62 5.06 0.40
CA PRO A 210 11.52 4.00 -0.61
C PRO A 210 12.81 3.18 -0.77
N HIS A 211 13.97 3.70 -0.36
CA HIS A 211 15.25 3.03 -0.52
C HIS A 211 15.67 2.18 0.70
N VAL A 212 14.81 2.10 1.73
CA VAL A 212 15.02 1.23 2.91
C VAL A 212 13.87 0.23 3.05
N PRO A 213 14.14 -1.00 3.52
CA PRO A 213 15.48 -1.63 3.60
C PRO A 213 16.18 -1.73 2.26
N GLU A 214 17.52 -1.78 2.28
CA GLU A 214 18.33 -1.84 1.06
C GLU A 214 18.07 -3.11 0.25
N GLU A 215 18.11 -3.02 -1.09
CA GLU A 215 18.01 -4.17 -2.00
C GLU A 215 19.08 -5.24 -1.73
N LEU A 216 20.30 -4.81 -1.38
CA LEU A 216 21.40 -5.71 -1.04
C LEU A 216 21.09 -6.63 0.13
N LEU A 217 20.15 -6.25 0.99
CA LEU A 217 19.62 -7.09 2.05
C LEU A 217 18.53 -8.05 1.56
N GLY A 218 18.27 -8.08 0.25
CA GLY A 218 17.29 -8.95 -0.42
C GLY A 218 15.85 -8.55 -0.15
N PHE A 219 15.57 -7.25 -0.02
CA PHE A 219 14.23 -6.67 -0.05
C PHE A 219 13.95 -6.08 -1.43
N GLN A 220 12.70 -6.10 -1.85
CA GLN A 220 12.25 -5.52 -3.11
C GLN A 220 10.89 -4.84 -2.96
N HIS A 221 10.62 -3.91 -3.86
CA HIS A 221 9.32 -3.28 -4.00
C HIS A 221 8.34 -4.13 -4.81
N VAL A 222 7.05 -3.98 -4.51
CA VAL A 222 5.99 -4.40 -5.44
C VAL A 222 5.91 -3.41 -6.61
N SER A 223 5.46 -3.83 -7.78
CA SER A 223 5.14 -2.91 -8.90
C SER A 223 3.75 -2.28 -8.66
N GLU A 224 3.40 -1.23 -9.26
CA GLU A 224 4.03 -0.27 -10.17
C GLU A 224 4.45 0.97 -9.40
N GLU A 225 5.49 1.69 -9.89
CA GLU A 225 5.93 2.95 -9.31
C GLU A 225 5.38 4.14 -10.10
N VAL A 226 4.94 5.18 -9.38
CA VAL A 226 4.60 6.50 -9.91
C VAL A 226 5.52 7.52 -9.23
N TRP A 227 6.57 7.90 -9.92
CA TRP A 227 7.61 8.80 -9.40
C TRP A 227 7.35 10.24 -9.79
N TYR A 228 7.13 11.10 -8.79
CA TYR A 228 6.94 12.53 -8.95
C TYR A 228 8.27 13.29 -8.94
N ASN A 229 8.33 14.37 -9.76
CA ASN A 229 9.44 15.31 -9.76
C ASN A 229 9.48 16.15 -8.47
N GLU A 230 10.58 16.90 -8.26
CA GLU A 230 10.80 17.74 -7.08
C GLU A 230 9.65 18.69 -6.78
N GLN A 231 9.03 19.27 -7.81
CA GLN A 231 7.93 20.24 -7.69
C GLN A 231 6.55 19.59 -7.52
N ASN A 232 6.45 18.25 -7.55
CA ASN A 232 5.17 17.52 -7.54
C ASN A 232 4.20 17.88 -8.69
N THR A 233 4.73 18.29 -9.84
CA THR A 233 3.95 18.76 -11.00
C THR A 233 3.89 17.77 -12.15
N GLU A 234 4.85 16.87 -12.22
CA GLU A 234 4.98 15.85 -13.27
C GLU A 234 5.34 14.52 -12.65
N TYR A 235 4.88 13.43 -13.25
CA TYR A 235 5.20 12.08 -12.80
C TYR A 235 5.59 11.17 -13.96
N LYS A 236 6.28 10.10 -13.62
CA LYS A 236 6.63 9.00 -14.51
C LYS A 236 6.16 7.68 -13.91
N ILE A 237 5.58 6.81 -14.74
CA ILE A 237 5.17 5.46 -14.32
C ILE A 237 6.24 4.47 -14.76
N CYS A 238 6.70 3.64 -13.84
CA CYS A 238 7.63 2.53 -14.07
C CYS A 238 6.98 1.22 -13.62
N ALA A 239 6.89 0.27 -14.57
CA ALA A 239 6.28 -1.03 -14.32
C ALA A 239 7.20 -1.99 -13.56
N ASP A 240 8.51 -1.75 -13.60
CA ASP A 240 9.50 -2.59 -12.93
C ASP A 240 9.52 -2.32 -11.42
N THR A 241 9.86 -3.35 -10.65
CA THR A 241 9.90 -3.26 -9.18
C THR A 241 10.97 -2.31 -8.67
N GLU A 242 12.15 -2.32 -9.31
CA GLU A 242 13.29 -1.45 -9.00
C GLU A 242 13.76 -0.81 -10.31
N SER A 243 13.25 0.37 -10.61
CA SER A 243 13.51 0.99 -11.91
C SER A 243 14.53 2.13 -11.80
N ALA A 244 15.71 1.94 -12.38
CA ALA A 244 16.70 2.99 -12.54
C ALA A 244 16.20 4.20 -13.38
N SER A 245 15.00 4.11 -13.93
CA SER A 245 14.35 5.21 -14.66
C SER A 245 13.38 6.02 -13.81
N CYS A 246 13.05 5.58 -12.58
CA CYS A 246 12.21 6.26 -11.60
C CYS A 246 13.02 6.62 -10.35
N SER A 247 12.48 6.43 -9.15
CA SER A 247 13.13 6.86 -7.91
C SER A 247 14.50 6.23 -7.70
N ASP A 248 14.71 4.98 -8.16
CA ASP A 248 16.02 4.32 -8.04
C ASP A 248 17.13 4.97 -8.89
N SER A 249 16.79 5.95 -9.75
CA SER A 249 17.76 6.77 -10.46
C SER A 249 18.68 7.58 -9.52
N CYS A 250 18.28 7.84 -8.28
CA CYS A 250 19.09 8.54 -7.28
C CYS A 250 19.97 7.60 -6.44
N ALA A 251 19.73 6.29 -6.48
CA ALA A 251 20.51 5.31 -5.72
C ALA A 251 21.94 5.15 -6.29
N PRO A 252 22.94 4.79 -5.48
CA PRO A 252 22.87 4.65 -4.02
C PRO A 252 23.20 5.94 -3.24
N LEU A 253 23.53 7.06 -3.89
CA LEU A 253 24.19 8.18 -3.23
C LEU A 253 23.30 9.41 -3.00
N HIS A 254 22.19 9.55 -3.71
CA HIS A 254 21.41 10.79 -3.75
C HIS A 254 20.00 10.68 -3.13
N CYS A 255 19.51 9.47 -2.87
CA CYS A 255 18.23 9.25 -2.22
C CYS A 255 18.33 9.48 -0.71
N THR A 256 18.43 10.73 -0.28
CA THR A 256 18.75 11.07 1.11
C THR A 256 17.80 12.12 1.71
N SER A 257 16.78 12.53 0.97
CA SER A 257 15.91 13.62 1.37
C SER A 257 14.82 13.16 2.32
N THR A 258 14.81 13.74 3.51
CA THR A 258 13.72 13.59 4.49
C THR A 258 12.63 14.62 4.29
N SER A 259 12.93 15.75 3.63
CA SER A 259 11.93 16.75 3.24
C SER A 259 11.01 16.24 2.14
N ASP A 260 11.56 15.47 1.17
CA ASP A 260 10.76 14.90 0.10
C ASP A 260 9.84 13.79 0.63
N HIS A 261 10.26 13.12 1.73
CA HIS A 261 9.44 12.12 2.39
C HIS A 261 8.14 12.68 3.00
N ILE A 262 8.16 13.89 3.46
CA ILE A 262 6.97 14.50 4.06
C ILE A 262 6.15 15.38 3.10
N ASN A 263 6.48 15.39 1.81
CA ASN A 263 5.73 16.14 0.80
C ASN A 263 5.36 15.25 -0.38
N TYR A 264 4.08 15.00 -0.55
CA TYR A 264 3.55 14.19 -1.64
C TYR A 264 2.44 14.91 -2.38
N MET A 265 2.58 15.05 -3.69
CA MET A 265 1.62 15.71 -4.58
C MET A 265 1.23 17.13 -4.06
N GLY A 266 2.20 17.82 -3.42
CA GLY A 266 2.01 19.15 -2.85
C GLY A 266 1.36 19.17 -1.45
N MET A 267 1.06 18.02 -0.86
CA MET A 267 0.55 17.90 0.51
C MET A 267 1.67 17.55 1.48
N ASN A 268 1.74 18.29 2.59
CA ASN A 268 2.63 17.95 3.69
C ASN A 268 2.02 16.87 4.57
N MET A 269 2.76 15.78 4.75
CA MET A 269 2.34 14.59 5.50
C MET A 269 2.75 14.67 6.98
N GLY A 270 2.00 13.95 7.82
CA GLY A 270 2.31 13.81 9.25
C GLY A 270 1.47 14.67 10.18
N SER A 271 1.55 14.39 11.49
CA SER A 271 0.71 14.99 12.54
C SER A 271 0.89 16.51 12.72
N GLY A 272 2.02 17.06 12.30
CA GLY A 272 2.27 18.51 12.32
C GLY A 272 1.41 19.32 11.35
N ASN A 273 0.65 18.65 10.46
CA ASN A 273 -0.16 19.27 9.40
C ASN A 273 -1.66 18.97 9.57
N CYS A 274 -2.08 18.68 10.77
CA CYS A 274 -3.48 18.50 11.17
C CYS A 274 -4.12 19.82 11.58
#